data_fdc7e85a59caf97681321e5fc7704e50
#
_entry.id   fdc7e85a59caf97681321e5fc7704e50
#
_cell.length_a   1.000
_cell.length_b   1.000
_cell.length_c   1.000
_cell.angle_alpha   90.00
_cell.angle_beta   90.00
_cell.angle_gamma   90.00
#
_symmetry.space_group_name_H-M   'P 1'
#
loop_
_entity.id
_entity.type
_entity.pdbx_description
1 polymer ?
#
loop_
_entity_poly.entity_id
_entity_poly.type
_entity_poly.pdbx_seq_one_letter_code
_entity_poly.pdbx_strand_id
1 'polypeptide(L)'
;MATTGIRETISAALQAERDTGLLRQKLTRQLPQLRQLLVLPEEAPVDALMSFICGYVESVPGCLNLVTAVSKRLGFHDYAAPFLHMAEDYFLQPPDELPTDGGLEALLDEAFLAHRLLEEVNDHHIRHLQRPLLPVDMTEANIIVHHLLGDEFATRLEHLVQFTTAQLLEREHVWDQVRSLPGGDACPAPVICSDNLAGSPQQIR
;
A
#
# COMPACT_ATOMS: atom_id res chain seq x y z
N MET A 1 -8.45 -12.76 11.06
CA MET A 1 -8.03 -12.31 12.42
C MET A 1 -6.93 -11.25 12.33
N ALA A 2 -5.95 -11.36 11.46
CA ALA A 2 -4.89 -10.36 11.31
C ALA A 2 -5.40 -8.96 10.94
N THR A 3 -6.35 -8.83 10.04
CA THR A 3 -6.97 -7.53 9.69
C THR A 3 -7.66 -6.80 10.85
N THR A 4 -8.01 -7.48 11.94
CA THR A 4 -8.55 -6.82 13.14
C THR A 4 -7.42 -6.07 13.87
N GLY A 5 -6.27 -6.72 14.09
CA GLY A 5 -5.10 -6.09 14.69
C GLY A 5 -4.62 -4.87 13.91
N ILE A 6 -4.54 -4.99 12.57
CA ILE A 6 -4.19 -3.85 11.70
C ILE A 6 -5.16 -2.68 11.89
N ARG A 7 -6.47 -2.92 11.93
CA ARG A 7 -7.47 -1.87 12.15
C ARG A 7 -7.34 -1.20 13.52
N GLU A 8 -7.02 -1.96 14.55
CA GLU A 8 -6.78 -1.43 15.90
C GLU A 8 -5.53 -0.53 15.92
N THR A 9 -4.43 -0.97 15.28
CA THR A 9 -3.21 -0.18 15.12
C THR A 9 -3.48 1.13 14.36
N ILE A 10 -4.21 1.07 13.25
CA ILE A 10 -4.61 2.25 12.47
C ILE A 10 -5.44 3.21 13.33
N SER A 11 -6.45 2.69 14.03
CA SER A 11 -7.31 3.53 14.88
C SER A 11 -6.53 4.24 15.98
N ALA A 12 -5.57 3.54 16.60
CA ALA A 12 -4.71 4.11 17.64
C ALA A 12 -3.81 5.23 17.08
N ALA A 13 -3.18 5.01 15.91
CA ALA A 13 -2.34 6.00 15.26
C ALA A 13 -3.11 7.25 14.82
N LEU A 14 -4.32 7.07 14.25
CA LEU A 14 -5.20 8.18 13.90
C LEU A 14 -5.66 8.98 15.12
N GLN A 15 -5.91 8.30 16.24
CA GLN A 15 -6.27 8.98 17.48
C GLN A 15 -5.06 9.77 18.03
N ALA A 16 -3.88 9.16 18.05
CA ALA A 16 -2.66 9.84 18.48
C ALA A 16 -2.37 11.09 17.63
N GLU A 17 -2.57 11.02 16.32
CA GLU A 17 -2.39 12.18 15.43
C GLU A 17 -3.43 13.28 15.70
N ARG A 18 -4.70 12.93 15.98
CA ARG A 18 -5.71 13.92 16.39
C ARG A 18 -5.33 14.64 17.68
N ASP A 19 -4.69 13.95 18.61
CA ASP A 19 -4.32 14.51 19.90
C ASP A 19 -3.03 15.33 19.85
N THR A 20 -2.08 14.96 18.99
CA THR A 20 -0.74 15.57 18.92
C THR A 20 -0.52 16.48 17.72
N GLY A 21 -1.09 16.17 16.57
CA GLY A 21 -0.91 16.89 15.32
C GLY A 21 0.54 16.87 14.80
N LEU A 22 1.35 15.86 15.14
CA LEU A 22 2.77 15.81 14.81
C LEU A 22 3.03 15.72 13.31
N LEU A 23 2.32 14.82 12.62
CA LEU A 23 2.44 14.67 11.18
C LEU A 23 1.95 15.93 10.45
N ARG A 24 0.82 16.50 10.88
CA ARG A 24 0.31 17.77 10.36
C ARG A 24 1.33 18.89 10.46
N GLN A 25 2.02 19.01 11.59
CA GLN A 25 3.08 20.01 11.79
C GLN A 25 4.28 19.75 10.87
N LYS A 26 4.67 18.49 10.67
CA LYS A 26 5.74 18.10 9.74
C LYS A 26 5.36 18.49 8.32
N LEU A 27 4.18 18.11 7.83
CA LEU A 27 3.69 18.45 6.49
C LEU A 27 3.60 19.98 6.28
N THR A 28 3.17 20.72 7.29
CA THR A 28 3.14 22.19 7.21
C THR A 28 4.54 22.77 6.98
N ARG A 29 5.55 22.23 7.62
CA ARG A 29 6.94 22.67 7.44
C ARG A 29 7.51 22.27 6.07
N GLN A 30 7.13 21.11 5.56
CA GLN A 30 7.59 20.58 4.28
C GLN A 30 6.77 21.10 3.07
N LEU A 31 5.67 21.78 3.30
CA LEU A 31 4.75 22.21 2.26
C LEU A 31 5.39 22.96 1.07
N PRO A 32 6.39 23.86 1.27
CA PRO A 32 7.05 24.53 0.14
C PRO A 32 7.80 23.57 -0.79
N GLN A 33 8.36 22.49 -0.25
CA GLN A 33 9.05 21.45 -1.02
C GLN A 33 8.04 20.53 -1.71
N LEU A 34 7.00 20.10 -0.99
CA LEU A 34 5.96 19.23 -1.53
C LEU A 34 5.21 19.87 -2.70
N ARG A 35 5.00 21.19 -2.69
CA ARG A 35 4.40 21.93 -3.82
C ARG A 35 5.26 21.93 -5.09
N GLN A 36 6.54 21.60 -5.01
CA GLN A 36 7.40 21.44 -6.18
C GLN A 36 7.27 20.07 -6.82
N LEU A 37 6.88 19.07 -6.04
CA LEU A 37 6.78 17.66 -6.43
C LEU A 37 5.34 17.25 -6.73
N LEU A 38 4.37 17.80 -5.98
CA LEU A 38 2.96 17.42 -6.03
C LEU A 38 2.07 18.61 -6.44
N VAL A 39 1.06 18.34 -7.21
CA VAL A 39 -0.01 19.32 -7.48
C VAL A 39 -0.98 19.30 -6.31
N LEU A 40 -0.90 20.29 -5.46
CA LEU A 40 -1.74 20.43 -4.28
C LEU A 40 -2.80 21.53 -4.48
N PRO A 41 -3.98 21.40 -3.86
CA PRO A 41 -4.99 22.46 -3.90
C PRO A 41 -4.42 23.75 -3.29
N GLU A 42 -4.92 24.89 -3.78
CA GLU A 42 -4.54 26.20 -3.24
C GLU A 42 -5.08 26.39 -1.82
N GLU A 43 -6.33 25.97 -1.61
CA GLU A 43 -6.99 26.03 -0.30
C GLU A 43 -6.70 24.75 0.51
N ALA A 44 -6.36 24.91 1.78
CA ALA A 44 -6.15 23.83 2.74
C ALA A 44 -5.25 22.64 2.26
N PRO A 45 -4.08 22.90 1.66
CA PRO A 45 -3.24 21.83 1.08
C PRO A 45 -2.78 20.79 2.11
N VAL A 46 -2.56 21.18 3.36
CA VAL A 46 -2.17 20.26 4.43
C VAL A 46 -3.35 19.36 4.82
N ASP A 47 -4.58 19.87 4.80
CA ASP A 47 -5.76 19.05 5.07
C ASP A 47 -6.00 18.03 3.95
N ALA A 48 -5.74 18.41 2.71
CA ALA A 48 -5.79 17.47 1.57
C ALA A 48 -4.75 16.36 1.71
N LEU A 49 -3.51 16.69 2.08
CA LEU A 49 -2.45 15.70 2.34
C LEU A 49 -2.82 14.78 3.51
N MET A 50 -3.31 15.32 4.61
CA MET A 50 -3.76 14.54 5.76
C MET A 50 -4.89 13.58 5.40
N SER A 51 -5.89 14.07 4.65
CA SER A 51 -6.99 13.23 4.17
C SER A 51 -6.51 12.10 3.28
N PHE A 52 -5.58 12.39 2.36
CA PHE A 52 -4.95 11.39 1.50
C PHE A 52 -4.20 10.33 2.32
N ILE A 53 -3.34 10.76 3.26
CA ILE A 53 -2.56 9.84 4.10
C ILE A 53 -3.47 8.93 4.93
N CYS A 54 -4.50 9.50 5.58
CA CYS A 54 -5.47 8.71 6.34
C CYS A 54 -6.15 7.66 5.43
N GLY A 55 -6.65 8.07 4.27
CA GLY A 55 -7.29 7.16 3.32
C GLY A 55 -6.34 6.06 2.80
N TYR A 56 -5.08 6.41 2.53
CA TYR A 56 -4.06 5.47 2.09
C TYR A 56 -3.77 4.40 3.13
N VAL A 57 -3.58 4.80 4.39
CA VAL A 57 -3.34 3.88 5.51
C VAL A 57 -4.58 3.02 5.78
N GLU A 58 -5.77 3.62 5.81
CA GLU A 58 -7.05 2.93 6.05
C GLU A 58 -7.41 1.95 4.92
N SER A 59 -6.86 2.10 3.72
CA SER A 59 -7.14 1.21 2.59
C SER A 59 -6.46 -0.15 2.69
N VAL A 60 -5.36 -0.28 3.44
CA VAL A 60 -4.57 -1.52 3.55
C VAL A 60 -5.41 -2.74 3.93
N PRO A 61 -6.19 -2.74 5.02
CA PRO A 61 -7.01 -3.90 5.37
C PRO A 61 -8.03 -4.28 4.29
N GLY A 62 -8.53 -3.29 3.54
CA GLY A 62 -9.44 -3.50 2.42
C GLY A 62 -8.74 -4.22 1.26
N CYS A 63 -7.54 -3.78 0.90
CA CYS A 63 -6.73 -4.40 -0.15
C CYS A 63 -6.36 -5.85 0.20
N LEU A 64 -5.91 -6.11 1.43
CA LEU A 64 -5.59 -7.46 1.91
C LEU A 64 -6.80 -8.40 1.86
N ASN A 65 -7.96 -7.91 2.31
CA ASN A 65 -9.21 -8.69 2.24
C ASN A 65 -9.63 -8.98 0.79
N LEU A 66 -9.47 -8.02 -0.11
CA LEU A 66 -9.79 -8.18 -1.52
C LEU A 66 -8.91 -9.27 -2.17
N VAL A 67 -7.59 -9.21 -1.97
CA VAL A 67 -6.66 -10.23 -2.48
C VAL A 67 -7.00 -11.60 -1.90
N THR A 68 -7.28 -11.67 -0.60
CA THR A 68 -7.71 -12.91 0.07
C THR A 68 -8.97 -13.48 -0.56
N ALA A 69 -10.00 -12.66 -0.78
CA ALA A 69 -11.27 -13.10 -1.34
C ALA A 69 -11.12 -13.56 -2.80
N VAL A 70 -10.38 -12.78 -3.61
CA VAL A 70 -10.14 -13.10 -5.03
C VAL A 70 -9.31 -14.37 -5.16
N SER A 71 -8.21 -14.51 -4.41
CA SER A 71 -7.34 -15.68 -4.47
C SER A 71 -8.05 -16.97 -4.04
N LYS A 72 -8.89 -16.91 -2.99
CA LYS A 72 -9.72 -18.04 -2.58
C LYS A 72 -10.76 -18.44 -3.63
N ARG A 73 -11.44 -17.45 -4.22
CA ARG A 73 -12.46 -17.70 -5.24
C ARG A 73 -11.87 -18.31 -6.50
N LEU A 74 -10.67 -17.90 -6.89
CA LEU A 74 -9.99 -18.36 -8.10
C LEU A 74 -9.07 -19.58 -7.85
N GLY A 75 -8.98 -20.08 -6.61
CA GLY A 75 -8.25 -21.29 -6.27
C GLY A 75 -6.74 -21.16 -6.20
N PHE A 76 -6.20 -19.94 -6.06
CA PHE A 76 -4.75 -19.70 -5.94
C PHE A 76 -4.33 -19.07 -4.59
N HIS A 77 -5.14 -19.28 -3.55
CA HIS A 77 -4.88 -18.69 -2.24
C HIS A 77 -3.55 -19.13 -1.64
N ASP A 78 -3.14 -20.40 -1.83
CA ASP A 78 -1.87 -20.91 -1.32
C ASP A 78 -0.65 -20.18 -1.92
N TYR A 79 -0.81 -19.69 -3.16
CA TYR A 79 0.17 -18.82 -3.79
C TYR A 79 0.17 -17.41 -3.21
N ALA A 80 -1.02 -16.84 -2.96
CA ALA A 80 -1.16 -15.47 -2.46
C ALA A 80 -0.86 -15.34 -0.96
N ALA A 81 -1.04 -16.40 -0.18
CA ALA A 81 -0.93 -16.38 1.27
C ALA A 81 0.43 -15.87 1.80
N PRO A 82 1.60 -16.25 1.26
CA PRO A 82 2.88 -15.73 1.72
C PRO A 82 2.99 -14.19 1.61
N PHE A 83 2.49 -13.61 0.51
CA PHE A 83 2.50 -12.16 0.31
C PHE A 83 1.54 -11.44 1.24
N LEU A 84 0.35 -12.03 1.45
CA LEU A 84 -0.63 -11.49 2.38
C LEU A 84 -0.08 -11.47 3.81
N HIS A 85 0.54 -12.56 4.26
CA HIS A 85 1.15 -12.63 5.60
C HIS A 85 2.26 -11.61 5.74
N MET A 86 3.11 -11.44 4.73
CA MET A 86 4.19 -10.47 4.78
C MET A 86 3.67 -9.03 4.83
N ALA A 87 2.64 -8.70 4.04
CA ALA A 87 2.01 -7.38 4.12
C ALA A 87 1.34 -7.15 5.49
N GLU A 88 0.79 -8.19 6.13
CA GLU A 88 0.29 -8.13 7.49
C GLU A 88 1.43 -7.94 8.51
N ASP A 89 2.56 -8.64 8.32
CA ASP A 89 3.73 -8.56 9.21
C ASP A 89 4.35 -7.16 9.17
N TYR A 90 4.37 -6.48 8.04
CA TYR A 90 4.83 -5.08 7.95
C TYR A 90 4.07 -4.14 8.89
N PHE A 91 2.80 -4.43 9.17
CA PHE A 91 1.98 -3.66 10.11
C PHE A 91 2.09 -4.11 11.57
N LEU A 92 2.25 -5.40 11.80
CA LEU A 92 2.20 -5.99 13.14
C LEU A 92 3.57 -6.16 13.76
N GLN A 93 4.59 -6.34 12.93
CA GLN A 93 5.98 -6.56 13.29
C GLN A 93 6.89 -5.85 12.27
N PRO A 94 6.86 -4.49 12.25
CA PRO A 94 7.61 -3.74 11.26
C PRO A 94 9.11 -4.09 11.30
N PRO A 95 9.80 -4.06 10.15
CA PRO A 95 11.25 -4.27 10.10
C PRO A 95 12.02 -3.30 11.00
N ASP A 96 13.16 -3.76 11.55
CA ASP A 96 14.00 -2.96 12.46
C ASP A 96 14.52 -1.66 11.82
N GLU A 97 14.51 -1.58 10.48
CA GLU A 97 14.90 -0.38 9.72
C GLU A 97 13.87 0.75 9.81
N LEU A 98 12.65 0.46 10.26
CA LEU A 98 11.61 1.46 10.41
C LEU A 98 11.71 2.17 11.75
N PRO A 99 11.38 3.49 11.80
CA PRO A 99 11.29 4.20 13.07
C PRO A 99 10.22 3.59 13.97
N THR A 100 10.57 3.27 15.20
CA THR A 100 9.64 2.69 16.20
C THR A 100 8.81 3.75 16.95
N ASP A 101 8.98 5.01 16.61
CA ASP A 101 8.42 6.14 17.38
C ASP A 101 6.90 6.32 17.21
N GLY A 102 6.18 5.30 16.83
CA GLY A 102 4.72 5.21 16.83
C GLY A 102 3.97 6.44 16.27
N GLY A 103 2.76 6.23 15.79
CA GLY A 103 1.92 7.30 15.28
C GLY A 103 1.65 7.18 13.78
N LEU A 104 0.95 8.16 13.22
CA LEU A 104 0.48 8.09 11.83
C LEU A 104 1.63 8.16 10.81
N GLU A 105 2.74 8.81 11.16
CA GLU A 105 3.92 8.90 10.31
C GLU A 105 4.59 7.53 10.12
N ALA A 106 4.89 6.82 11.22
CA ALA A 106 5.46 5.47 11.14
C ALA A 106 4.50 4.51 10.41
N LEU A 107 3.20 4.64 10.69
CA LEU A 107 2.19 3.79 10.02
C LEU A 107 2.08 4.07 8.52
N LEU A 108 2.46 5.26 8.05
CA LEU A 108 2.55 5.56 6.61
C LEU A 108 3.68 4.76 5.96
N ASP A 109 4.83 4.59 6.64
CA ASP A 109 5.95 3.79 6.17
C ASP A 109 5.55 2.31 6.01
N GLU A 110 4.85 1.77 7.02
CA GLU A 110 4.32 0.41 7.03
C GLU A 110 3.25 0.20 5.95
N ALA A 111 2.35 1.17 5.78
CA ALA A 111 1.34 1.14 4.72
C ALA A 111 2.00 1.17 3.33
N PHE A 112 3.05 1.96 3.15
CA PHE A 112 3.80 2.01 1.91
C PHE A 112 4.42 0.66 1.57
N LEU A 113 5.07 0.00 2.54
CA LEU A 113 5.62 -1.35 2.35
C LEU A 113 4.55 -2.35 1.92
N ALA A 114 3.39 -2.35 2.60
CA ALA A 114 2.30 -3.25 2.29
C ALA A 114 1.73 -3.02 0.87
N HIS A 115 1.49 -1.77 0.49
CA HIS A 115 0.97 -1.43 -0.84
C HIS A 115 1.99 -1.69 -1.95
N ARG A 116 3.27 -1.35 -1.72
CA ARG A 116 4.34 -1.65 -2.69
C ARG A 116 4.54 -3.14 -2.89
N LEU A 117 4.43 -3.95 -1.82
CA LEU A 117 4.47 -5.40 -1.95
C LEU A 117 3.32 -5.93 -2.82
N LEU A 118 2.10 -5.46 -2.58
CA LEU A 118 0.93 -5.87 -3.37
C LEU A 118 1.06 -5.43 -4.84
N GLU A 119 1.58 -4.24 -5.10
CA GLU A 119 1.83 -3.74 -6.45
C GLU A 119 2.90 -4.57 -7.17
N GLU A 120 4.03 -4.87 -6.53
CA GLU A 120 5.10 -5.68 -7.10
C GLU A 120 4.61 -7.10 -7.45
N VAL A 121 3.84 -7.72 -6.55
CA VAL A 121 3.21 -9.02 -6.82
C VAL A 121 2.23 -8.94 -7.98
N ASN A 122 1.44 -7.86 -8.06
CA ASN A 122 0.51 -7.62 -9.17
C ASN A 122 1.25 -7.47 -10.50
N ASP A 123 2.37 -6.76 -10.54
CA ASP A 123 3.20 -6.58 -11.73
C ASP A 123 3.81 -7.91 -12.20
N HIS A 124 4.30 -8.73 -11.28
CA HIS A 124 4.73 -10.07 -11.60
C HIS A 124 3.60 -10.94 -12.17
N HIS A 125 2.41 -10.84 -11.59
CA HIS A 125 1.24 -11.56 -12.06
C HIS A 125 0.85 -11.12 -13.49
N ILE A 126 0.88 -9.82 -13.78
CA ILE A 126 0.62 -9.28 -15.12
C ILE A 126 1.68 -9.78 -16.11
N ARG A 127 2.97 -9.76 -15.77
CA ARG A 127 4.06 -10.23 -16.65
C ARG A 127 3.89 -11.70 -17.05
N HIS A 128 3.50 -12.55 -16.10
CA HIS A 128 3.44 -14.00 -16.33
C HIS A 128 2.09 -14.50 -16.84
N LEU A 129 0.99 -13.85 -16.47
CA LEU A 129 -0.36 -14.31 -16.76
C LEU A 129 -1.16 -13.35 -17.63
N GLN A 130 -0.58 -12.19 -17.99
CA GLN A 130 -1.20 -11.14 -18.82
C GLN A 130 -2.54 -10.63 -18.24
N ARG A 131 -2.70 -10.72 -16.93
CA ARG A 131 -3.89 -10.25 -16.21
C ARG A 131 -3.51 -9.77 -14.80
N PRO A 132 -4.18 -8.73 -14.28
CA PRO A 132 -3.90 -8.25 -12.92
C PRO A 132 -4.41 -9.23 -11.87
N LEU A 133 -3.69 -9.32 -10.77
CA LEU A 133 -4.14 -9.96 -9.52
C LEU A 133 -5.11 -9.03 -8.76
N LEU A 134 -4.75 -7.76 -8.73
CA LEU A 134 -5.52 -6.71 -8.09
C LEU A 134 -6.29 -5.91 -9.14
N PRO A 135 -7.59 -5.71 -8.97
CA PRO A 135 -8.36 -4.81 -9.84
C PRO A 135 -8.20 -3.33 -9.45
N VAL A 136 -7.11 -2.99 -8.77
CA VAL A 136 -6.84 -1.64 -8.25
C VAL A 136 -5.46 -1.22 -8.70
N ASP A 137 -5.38 -0.04 -9.30
CA ASP A 137 -4.11 0.63 -9.61
C ASP A 137 -3.71 1.48 -8.41
N MET A 138 -2.57 1.16 -7.81
CA MET A 138 -2.01 1.86 -6.65
C MET A 138 -0.84 2.79 -7.05
N THR A 139 -0.45 2.80 -8.32
CA THR A 139 0.78 3.43 -8.80
C THR A 139 0.83 4.92 -8.43
N GLU A 140 -0.22 5.67 -8.73
CA GLU A 140 -0.25 7.11 -8.41
C GLU A 140 -0.17 7.36 -6.90
N ALA A 141 -0.92 6.59 -6.10
CA ALA A 141 -0.91 6.70 -4.66
C ALA A 141 0.48 6.39 -4.07
N ASN A 142 1.13 5.34 -4.56
CA ASN A 142 2.48 4.97 -4.13
C ASN A 142 3.52 6.03 -4.51
N ILE A 143 3.44 6.65 -5.69
CA ILE A 143 4.32 7.76 -6.08
C ILE A 143 4.13 8.97 -5.16
N ILE A 144 2.91 9.33 -4.81
CA ILE A 144 2.64 10.42 -3.87
C ILE A 144 3.27 10.12 -2.52
N VAL A 145 3.08 8.92 -1.98
CA VAL A 145 3.66 8.52 -0.70
C VAL A 145 5.18 8.49 -0.78
N HIS A 146 5.77 8.00 -1.88
CA HIS A 146 7.22 8.07 -2.10
C HIS A 146 7.76 9.49 -1.90
N HIS A 147 7.11 10.50 -2.50
CA HIS A 147 7.50 11.90 -2.31
C HIS A 147 7.28 12.42 -0.88
N LEU A 148 6.25 11.93 -0.17
CA LEU A 148 6.00 12.29 1.23
C LEU A 148 7.07 11.72 2.18
N LEU A 149 7.55 10.52 1.91
CA LEU A 149 8.61 9.84 2.67
C LEU A 149 10.01 10.41 2.37
N GLY A 150 10.18 10.93 1.15
CA GLY A 150 11.45 11.38 0.60
C GLY A 150 12.21 10.28 -0.12
N ASP A 151 12.83 10.64 -1.24
CA ASP A 151 13.38 9.71 -2.24
C ASP A 151 14.36 8.69 -1.64
N GLU A 152 15.28 9.12 -0.77
CA GLU A 152 16.28 8.21 -0.20
C GLU A 152 15.66 7.12 0.69
N PHE A 153 14.69 7.50 1.52
CA PHE A 153 14.05 6.57 2.44
C PHE A 153 13.07 5.67 1.69
N ALA A 154 12.22 6.22 0.83
CA ALA A 154 11.28 5.47 0.03
C ALA A 154 11.99 4.45 -0.88
N THR A 155 13.11 4.82 -1.54
CA THR A 155 13.90 3.90 -2.35
C THR A 155 14.44 2.72 -1.52
N ARG A 156 14.85 2.94 -0.28
CA ARG A 156 15.28 1.82 0.60
C ARG A 156 14.14 0.85 0.89
N LEU A 157 12.94 1.38 1.15
CA LEU A 157 11.75 0.55 1.37
C LEU A 157 11.36 -0.24 0.10
N GLU A 158 11.44 0.39 -1.07
CA GLU A 158 11.19 -0.29 -2.35
C GLU A 158 12.21 -1.42 -2.61
N HIS A 159 13.49 -1.21 -2.33
CA HIS A 159 14.49 -2.26 -2.44
C HIS A 159 14.21 -3.44 -1.48
N LEU A 160 13.72 -3.16 -0.26
CA LEU A 160 13.32 -4.20 0.68
C LEU A 160 12.17 -5.03 0.09
N VAL A 161 11.15 -4.37 -0.47
CA VAL A 161 10.02 -5.04 -1.11
C VAL A 161 10.48 -5.89 -2.30
N GLN A 162 11.31 -5.33 -3.19
CA GLN A 162 11.83 -6.05 -4.36
C GLN A 162 12.64 -7.30 -3.97
N PHE A 163 13.54 -7.16 -2.99
CA PHE A 163 14.34 -8.27 -2.49
C PHE A 163 13.46 -9.38 -1.92
N THR A 164 12.48 -9.01 -1.13
CA THR A 164 11.55 -9.94 -0.50
C THR A 164 10.66 -10.64 -1.53
N THR A 165 10.13 -9.88 -2.48
CA THR A 165 9.29 -10.42 -3.56
C THR A 165 10.08 -11.39 -4.44
N ALA A 166 11.32 -11.03 -4.79
CA ALA A 166 12.20 -11.92 -5.57
C ALA A 166 12.38 -13.28 -4.87
N GLN A 167 12.68 -13.29 -3.57
CA GLN A 167 12.84 -14.54 -2.81
C GLN A 167 11.59 -15.43 -2.81
N LEU A 168 10.39 -14.81 -2.82
CA LEU A 168 9.13 -15.54 -2.84
C LEU A 168 8.74 -16.01 -4.24
N LEU A 169 9.08 -15.27 -5.28
CA LEU A 169 8.67 -15.50 -6.67
C LEU A 169 9.68 -16.31 -7.50
N GLU A 170 10.94 -16.41 -7.09
CA GLU A 170 11.98 -17.18 -7.80
C GLU A 170 11.75 -18.70 -7.81
N ARG A 171 10.72 -19.20 -7.14
CA ARG A 171 10.31 -20.60 -7.21
C ARG A 171 9.59 -20.85 -8.53
N GLU A 172 10.31 -21.27 -9.57
CA GLU A 172 9.79 -21.57 -10.92
C GLU A 172 8.52 -22.43 -10.92
N HIS A 173 8.41 -23.39 -10.00
CA HIS A 173 7.24 -24.26 -9.86
C HIS A 173 5.94 -23.53 -9.52
N VAL A 174 6.00 -22.34 -8.97
CA VAL A 174 4.82 -21.55 -8.60
C VAL A 174 4.07 -21.08 -9.84
N TRP A 175 4.79 -20.59 -10.85
CA TRP A 175 4.18 -20.07 -12.07
C TRP A 175 3.53 -21.15 -12.92
N ASP A 176 4.10 -22.37 -12.95
CA ASP A 176 3.49 -23.50 -13.66
C ASP A 176 2.18 -23.94 -13.00
N GLN A 177 2.12 -23.93 -11.68
CA GLN A 177 0.89 -24.20 -10.95
C GLN A 177 -0.17 -23.11 -11.20
N VAL A 178 0.21 -21.84 -11.15
CA VAL A 178 -0.71 -20.72 -11.37
C VAL A 178 -1.22 -20.68 -12.81
N ARG A 179 -0.39 -21.02 -13.83
CA ARG A 179 -0.81 -21.13 -15.23
C ARG A 179 -1.81 -22.27 -15.45
N SER A 180 -1.73 -23.34 -14.67
CA SER A 180 -2.64 -24.49 -14.78
C SER A 180 -4.01 -24.25 -14.15
N LEU A 181 -4.19 -23.16 -13.41
CA LEU A 181 -5.48 -22.80 -12.81
C LEU A 181 -6.48 -22.38 -13.90
N PRO A 182 -7.75 -22.84 -13.81
CA PRO A 182 -8.77 -22.45 -14.77
C PRO A 182 -8.86 -20.92 -14.82
N GLY A 183 -8.65 -20.36 -16.00
CA GLY A 183 -8.78 -18.93 -16.23
C GLY A 183 -10.21 -18.49 -15.94
N GLY A 184 -10.43 -17.89 -14.81
CA GLY A 184 -11.71 -17.25 -14.53
C GLY A 184 -11.88 -16.07 -15.49
N ASP A 185 -12.73 -16.19 -16.48
CA ASP A 185 -13.10 -15.16 -17.47
C ASP A 185 -13.84 -13.96 -16.88
N ALA A 186 -13.91 -13.86 -15.57
CA ALA A 186 -14.57 -12.77 -14.89
C ALA A 186 -13.68 -12.20 -13.80
N CYS A 187 -12.84 -11.24 -14.17
CA CYS A 187 -12.42 -10.22 -13.22
C CYS A 187 -13.72 -9.46 -12.85
N PRO A 188 -14.19 -9.48 -11.60
CA PRO A 188 -15.32 -8.62 -11.23
C PRO A 188 -14.92 -7.19 -11.49
N ALA A 189 -15.87 -6.39 -11.95
CA ALA A 189 -15.69 -4.95 -12.12
C ALA A 189 -15.03 -4.35 -10.88
N PRO A 190 -14.16 -3.35 -11.04
CA PRO A 190 -13.41 -2.75 -9.94
C PRO A 190 -14.40 -2.24 -8.87
N VAL A 191 -14.39 -2.89 -7.74
CA VAL A 191 -15.11 -2.44 -6.57
C VAL A 191 -14.09 -1.85 -5.62
N ILE A 192 -13.98 -0.52 -5.63
CA ILE A 192 -13.67 0.29 -4.46
C ILE A 192 -12.24 0.21 -3.92
N CYS A 193 -11.35 1.00 -4.44
CA CYS A 193 -10.36 1.75 -3.63
C CYS A 193 -10.11 3.12 -4.25
N SER A 194 -10.45 3.32 -5.51
CA SER A 194 -10.24 4.60 -6.21
C SER A 194 -11.10 5.73 -5.64
N ASP A 195 -12.30 5.44 -5.15
CA ASP A 195 -13.19 6.52 -4.68
C ASP A 195 -12.73 7.17 -3.37
N ASN A 196 -11.99 6.46 -2.51
CA ASN A 196 -11.39 7.06 -1.32
C ASN A 196 -10.01 7.70 -1.61
N LEU A 197 -9.35 7.30 -2.69
CA LEU A 197 -8.09 7.90 -3.16
C LEU A 197 -8.35 8.98 -4.22
N ALA A 198 -9.42 8.85 -4.99
CA ALA A 198 -9.83 9.79 -6.04
C ALA A 198 -10.42 11.10 -5.54
N GLY A 199 -10.56 11.28 -4.25
CA GLY A 199 -10.98 12.57 -3.65
C GLY A 199 -9.92 13.68 -3.73
N SER A 200 -8.72 13.38 -4.22
CA SER A 200 -7.66 14.37 -4.37
C SER A 200 -7.32 14.56 -5.84
N PRO A 201 -7.50 15.76 -6.40
CA PRO A 201 -7.07 16.07 -7.77
C PRO A 201 -5.54 16.21 -7.77
N GLN A 202 -4.84 15.11 -7.90
CA GLN A 202 -3.39 15.15 -7.84
C GLN A 202 -2.83 14.61 -9.15
N GLN A 203 -2.46 15.52 -10.00
CA GLN A 203 -1.62 15.22 -11.14
C GLN A 203 -0.17 15.43 -10.71
N ILE A 204 0.65 14.43 -10.95
CA ILE A 204 2.10 14.51 -10.80
C ILE A 204 2.64 15.34 -11.96
N ARG A 205 3.55 16.24 -11.66
CA ARG A 205 4.29 17.00 -12.67
C ARG A 205 5.48 16.22 -13.19
#